data_674ab9b5b2fa10ea537d09d4a1691a7b
#
_entry.id   674ab9b5b2fa10ea537d09d4a1691a7b
#
_cell.length_a   1.000
_cell.length_b   1.000
_cell.length_c   1.000
_cell.angle_alpha   90.00
_cell.angle_beta   90.00
_cell.angle_gamma   90.00
#
_symmetry.space_group_name_H-M   'P 1'
#
loop_
_entity.id
_entity.type
_entity.pdbx_description
1 polymer ?
#
loop_
_entity_poly.entity_id
_entity_poly.type
_entity_poly.pdbx_seq_one_letter_code
_entity_poly.pdbx_strand_id
1 'polypeptide(L)'
;MKVLIPPGKSGNVLATIAIGEQYLQPFMKYAYHTWEMYCRRHDLGLILFDDHLISPDHPKWKKANWQKYLIPSVIVDSGLPVKNVCHLDTDILISPLAPNIFDFYDQSKVALVSMRSGLPMP
;
A
#
# COMPACT_ATOMS: atom_id res chain seq x y z
N MET A 1 -5.11 1.00 11.64
CA MET A 1 -5.49 0.86 10.23
C MET A 1 -6.65 1.78 9.93
N LYS A 2 -6.53 2.56 8.89
CA LYS A 2 -7.60 3.45 8.41
C LYS A 2 -7.99 3.07 6.99
N VAL A 3 -9.27 2.81 6.77
CA VAL A 3 -9.80 2.55 5.44
C VAL A 3 -10.23 3.88 4.84
N LEU A 4 -9.38 4.46 4.00
CA LEU A 4 -9.65 5.75 3.37
C LEU A 4 -10.64 5.62 2.20
N ILE A 5 -10.53 4.52 1.46
CA ILE A 5 -11.49 4.13 0.43
C ILE A 5 -11.79 2.65 0.63
N PRO A 6 -13.05 2.26 0.85
CA PRO A 6 -13.40 0.84 1.02
C PRO A 6 -13.06 0.02 -0.22
N PRO A 7 -12.74 -1.26 -0.06
CA PRO A 7 -12.59 -2.16 -1.21
C PRO A 7 -13.87 -2.20 -2.04
N GLY A 8 -13.71 -2.10 -3.36
CA GLY A 8 -14.82 -2.24 -4.29
C GLY A 8 -15.00 -3.68 -4.77
N LYS A 9 -15.68 -3.85 -5.90
CA LYS A 9 -15.95 -5.17 -6.48
C LYS A 9 -14.70 -5.93 -6.88
N SER A 10 -13.64 -5.20 -7.27
CA SER A 10 -12.38 -5.82 -7.65
C SER A 10 -11.71 -6.56 -6.48
N GLY A 11 -11.95 -6.11 -5.25
CA GLY A 11 -11.24 -6.59 -4.07
C GLY A 11 -9.77 -6.19 -4.03
N ASN A 12 -9.32 -5.33 -4.92
CA ASN A 12 -7.95 -4.85 -4.99
C ASN A 12 -7.78 -3.56 -4.21
N VAL A 13 -6.71 -3.45 -3.43
CA VAL A 13 -6.44 -2.25 -2.62
C VAL A 13 -4.99 -1.80 -2.75
N LEU A 14 -4.78 -0.49 -2.67
CA LEU A 14 -3.48 0.08 -2.37
C LEU A 14 -3.36 0.21 -0.85
N ALA A 15 -2.17 0.00 -0.34
CA ALA A 15 -1.88 0.16 1.08
C ALA A 15 -0.55 0.89 1.26
N THR A 16 -0.48 1.70 2.31
CA THR A 16 0.75 2.38 2.67
C THR A 16 0.88 2.50 4.18
N ILE A 17 2.10 2.74 4.64
CA ILE A 17 2.45 2.94 6.04
C ILE A 17 3.01 4.34 6.19
N ALA A 18 2.40 5.15 7.05
CA ALA A 18 2.84 6.50 7.38
C ALA A 18 2.81 6.68 8.90
N ILE A 19 3.86 6.22 9.57
CA ILE A 19 3.97 6.28 11.03
C ILE A 19 4.77 7.54 11.39
N GLY A 20 4.12 8.45 12.09
CA GLY A 20 4.66 9.74 12.47
C GLY A 20 4.25 10.86 11.53
N GLU A 21 4.09 12.06 12.09
CA GLU A 21 3.61 13.24 11.36
C GLU A 21 4.54 13.63 10.20
N GLN A 22 5.84 13.38 10.32
CA GLN A 22 6.81 13.68 9.27
C GLN A 22 6.56 12.88 7.98
N TYR A 23 5.86 11.76 8.06
CA TYR A 23 5.47 10.95 6.90
C TYR A 23 4.00 11.16 6.54
N LEU A 24 3.12 11.27 7.54
CA LEU A 24 1.69 11.38 7.32
C LEU A 24 1.31 12.71 6.67
N GLN A 25 1.85 13.84 7.16
CA GLN A 25 1.49 15.16 6.63
C GLN A 25 1.88 15.34 5.18
N PRO A 26 3.12 15.05 4.74
CA PRO A 26 3.46 15.15 3.34
C PRO A 26 2.63 14.23 2.44
N PHE A 27 2.33 13.02 2.90
CA PHE A 27 1.48 12.11 2.16
C PHE A 27 0.10 12.71 1.94
N MET A 28 -0.57 13.17 3.00
CA MET A 28 -1.91 13.75 2.92
C MET A 28 -1.92 15.05 2.11
N LYS A 29 -0.84 15.84 2.17
CA LYS A 29 -0.77 17.13 1.49
C LYS A 29 -0.46 17.00 -0.01
N TYR A 30 0.45 16.10 -0.38
CA TYR A 30 0.99 16.07 -1.74
C TYR A 30 0.59 14.82 -2.54
N ALA A 31 0.51 13.66 -1.92
CA ALA A 31 0.32 12.40 -2.62
C ALA A 31 -1.12 11.89 -2.60
N TYR A 32 -1.81 12.04 -1.48
CA TYR A 32 -3.09 11.38 -1.24
C TYR A 32 -4.11 11.59 -2.35
N HIS A 33 -4.31 12.82 -2.83
CA HIS A 33 -5.33 13.06 -3.84
C HIS A 33 -5.01 12.38 -5.18
N THR A 34 -3.72 12.20 -5.51
CA THR A 34 -3.33 11.45 -6.72
C THR A 34 -3.67 9.96 -6.57
N TRP A 35 -3.50 9.43 -5.36
CA TRP A 35 -3.89 8.07 -5.04
C TRP A 35 -5.40 7.88 -5.03
N GLU A 36 -6.13 8.85 -4.46
CA GLU A 36 -7.59 8.81 -4.44
C GLU A 36 -8.16 8.77 -5.85
N MET A 37 -7.71 9.64 -6.73
CA MET A 37 -8.15 9.67 -8.13
C MET A 37 -7.87 8.34 -8.83
N TYR A 38 -6.69 7.79 -8.63
CA TYR A 38 -6.29 6.52 -9.20
C TYR A 38 -7.16 5.36 -8.69
N CYS A 39 -7.38 5.31 -7.39
CA CYS A 39 -8.20 4.26 -6.76
C CYS A 39 -9.65 4.32 -7.26
N ARG A 40 -10.23 5.51 -7.33
CA ARG A 40 -11.61 5.67 -7.82
C ARG A 40 -11.74 5.30 -9.29
N ARG A 41 -10.74 5.63 -10.09
CA ARG A 41 -10.73 5.29 -11.52
C ARG A 41 -10.69 3.79 -11.77
N HIS A 42 -9.97 3.05 -10.93
CA HIS A 42 -9.69 1.62 -11.14
C HIS A 42 -10.43 0.69 -10.15
N ASP A 43 -11.41 1.20 -9.43
CA ASP A 43 -12.18 0.43 -8.43
C ASP A 43 -11.28 -0.20 -7.37
N LEU A 44 -10.32 0.58 -6.86
CA LEU A 44 -9.39 0.14 -5.82
C LEU A 44 -9.79 0.72 -4.47
N GLY A 45 -9.59 -0.07 -3.40
CA GLY A 45 -9.59 0.47 -2.05
C GLY A 45 -8.27 1.12 -1.71
N LEU A 46 -8.26 1.90 -0.63
CA LEU A 46 -7.05 2.57 -0.11
C LEU A 46 -7.00 2.43 1.40
N ILE A 47 -5.95 1.81 1.89
CA ILE A 47 -5.77 1.53 3.32
C ILE A 47 -4.49 2.20 3.80
N LEU A 48 -4.61 2.98 4.87
CA LEU A 48 -3.50 3.66 5.52
C LEU A 48 -3.22 3.05 6.88
N PHE A 49 -1.98 2.68 7.11
CA PHE A 49 -1.48 2.28 8.42
C PHE A 49 -0.69 3.45 9.01
N ASP A 50 -1.28 4.14 9.97
CA ASP A 50 -0.70 5.30 10.64
C ASP A 50 -0.14 4.96 12.03
N ASP A 51 -0.14 3.69 12.38
CA ASP A 51 0.47 3.17 13.61
C ASP A 51 1.14 1.83 13.32
N HIS A 52 1.96 1.38 14.26
CA HIS A 52 2.68 0.12 14.13
C HIS A 52 1.74 -1.07 13.94
N LEU A 53 2.08 -1.95 12.99
CA LEU A 53 1.31 -3.17 12.70
C LEU A 53 1.61 -4.28 13.71
N ILE A 54 2.68 -4.12 14.48
CA ILE A 54 3.11 -5.05 15.52
C ILE A 54 3.47 -4.24 16.76
N SER A 55 3.11 -4.76 17.94
CA SER A 55 3.43 -4.08 19.21
C SER A 55 4.94 -3.92 19.36
N PRO A 56 5.42 -2.73 19.82
CA PRO A 56 6.84 -2.52 20.13
C PRO A 56 7.39 -3.52 21.16
N ASP A 57 6.53 -4.05 22.03
CA ASP A 57 6.91 -5.03 23.05
C ASP A 57 6.97 -6.46 22.52
N HIS A 58 6.56 -6.69 21.30
CA HIS A 58 6.55 -8.02 20.71
C HIS A 58 7.99 -8.48 20.40
N PRO A 59 8.36 -9.76 20.72
CA PRO A 59 9.71 -10.26 20.49
C PRO A 59 10.17 -10.18 19.01
N LYS A 60 9.22 -10.20 18.08
CA LYS A 60 9.49 -10.11 16.65
C LYS A 60 9.26 -8.72 16.07
N TRP A 61 9.28 -7.69 16.93
CA TRP A 61 9.09 -6.32 16.47
C TRP A 61 10.13 -5.94 15.42
N LYS A 62 9.66 -5.21 14.41
CA LYS A 62 10.47 -4.68 13.31
C LYS A 62 10.27 -3.19 13.18
N LYS A 63 11.28 -2.51 12.64
CA LYS A 63 11.17 -1.10 12.26
C LYS A 63 10.04 -0.91 11.22
N ALA A 64 9.52 0.32 11.14
CA ALA A 64 8.35 0.63 10.32
C ALA A 64 8.50 0.18 8.85
N ASN A 65 9.66 0.40 8.25
CA ASN A 65 9.90 0.03 6.85
C ASN A 65 9.86 -1.48 6.57
N TRP A 66 9.98 -2.31 7.60
CA TRP A 66 9.84 -3.77 7.47
C TRP A 66 8.42 -4.25 7.77
N GLN A 67 7.58 -3.43 8.37
CA GLN A 67 6.21 -3.82 8.76
C GLN A 67 5.30 -3.99 7.56
N LYS A 68 5.67 -3.49 6.39
CA LYS A 68 4.91 -3.71 5.14
C LYS A 68 4.65 -5.19 4.85
N TYR A 69 5.52 -6.07 5.31
CA TYR A 69 5.33 -7.52 5.14
C TYR A 69 4.23 -8.10 6.03
N LEU A 70 3.76 -7.33 7.01
CA LEU A 70 2.65 -7.72 7.90
C LEU A 70 1.29 -7.26 7.36
N ILE A 71 1.26 -6.39 6.35
CA ILE A 71 0.02 -5.82 5.81
C ILE A 71 -0.98 -6.91 5.41
N PRO A 72 -0.61 -7.94 4.64
CA PRO A 72 -1.57 -8.98 4.27
C PRO A 72 -2.22 -9.65 5.48
N SER A 73 -1.44 -10.00 6.50
CA SER A 73 -1.96 -10.65 7.71
C SER A 73 -2.94 -9.75 8.46
N VAL A 74 -2.59 -8.48 8.62
CA VAL A 74 -3.48 -7.52 9.31
C VAL A 74 -4.79 -7.33 8.56
N ILE A 75 -4.75 -7.26 7.24
CA ILE A 75 -5.94 -7.11 6.41
C ILE A 75 -6.82 -8.37 6.50
N VAL A 76 -6.23 -9.55 6.43
CA VAL A 76 -6.97 -10.82 6.59
C VAL A 76 -7.66 -10.86 7.95
N ASP A 77 -6.94 -10.53 9.00
CA ASP A 77 -7.48 -10.53 10.37
C ASP A 77 -8.58 -9.49 10.57
N SER A 78 -8.59 -8.41 9.79
CA SER A 78 -9.64 -7.38 9.84
C SER A 78 -10.99 -7.82 9.28
N GLY A 79 -11.01 -8.87 8.47
CA GLY A 79 -12.23 -9.35 7.81
C GLY A 79 -12.66 -8.53 6.60
N LEU A 80 -11.87 -7.55 6.14
CA LEU A 80 -12.17 -6.79 4.94
C LEU A 80 -12.17 -7.68 3.69
N PRO A 81 -13.08 -7.44 2.71
CA PRO A 81 -13.16 -8.24 1.49
C PRO A 81 -12.07 -7.85 0.48
N VAL A 82 -10.82 -8.10 0.82
CA VAL A 82 -9.65 -7.78 0.01
C VAL A 82 -9.10 -9.04 -0.64
N LYS A 83 -8.87 -9.00 -1.95
CA LYS A 83 -8.27 -10.10 -2.71
C LYS A 83 -6.78 -9.88 -2.92
N ASN A 84 -6.39 -8.67 -3.29
CA ASN A 84 -5.01 -8.35 -3.60
C ASN A 84 -4.62 -7.01 -2.99
N VAL A 85 -3.39 -6.90 -2.53
CA VAL A 85 -2.83 -5.69 -1.94
C VAL A 85 -1.59 -5.27 -2.70
N CYS A 86 -1.51 -3.99 -3.04
CA CYS A 86 -0.29 -3.38 -3.55
C CYS A 86 0.21 -2.35 -2.52
N HIS A 87 1.36 -2.60 -1.92
CA HIS A 87 2.01 -1.64 -1.04
C HIS A 87 2.86 -0.67 -1.86
N LEU A 88 2.66 0.62 -1.62
CA LEU A 88 3.48 1.69 -2.18
C LEU A 88 3.99 2.58 -1.03
N ASP A 89 5.18 3.13 -1.20
CA ASP A 89 5.74 4.10 -0.25
C ASP A 89 5.00 5.44 -0.34
N THR A 90 4.99 6.19 0.75
CA THR A 90 4.22 7.43 0.88
C THR A 90 4.73 8.58 0.01
N ASP A 91 5.93 8.49 -0.53
CA ASP A 91 6.56 9.53 -1.35
C ASP A 91 6.31 9.34 -2.86
N ILE A 92 5.37 8.47 -3.22
CA ILE A 92 5.01 8.21 -4.61
C ILE A 92 3.81 9.08 -4.98
N LEU A 93 3.92 9.81 -6.09
CA LEU A 93 2.79 10.45 -6.77
C LEU A 93 2.34 9.54 -7.91
N ILE A 94 1.03 9.38 -8.06
CA ILE A 94 0.48 8.53 -9.12
C ILE A 94 0.01 9.41 -10.27
N SER A 95 0.54 9.15 -11.48
CA SER A 95 0.10 9.86 -12.68
C SER A 95 -1.39 9.60 -12.94
N PRO A 96 -2.16 10.62 -13.36
CA PRO A 96 -3.55 10.41 -13.76
C PRO A 96 -3.69 9.51 -14.99
N LEU A 97 -2.61 9.27 -15.73
CA LEU A 97 -2.58 8.38 -16.90
C LEU A 97 -2.09 6.98 -16.55
N ALA A 98 -1.74 6.71 -15.30
CA ALA A 98 -1.22 5.40 -14.90
C ALA A 98 -2.29 4.30 -15.09
N PRO A 99 -1.94 3.18 -15.73
CA PRO A 99 -2.87 2.05 -15.87
C PRO A 99 -3.06 1.33 -14.54
N ASN A 100 -4.07 0.47 -14.46
CA ASN A 100 -4.31 -0.33 -13.27
C ASN A 100 -3.18 -1.35 -13.08
N ILE A 101 -2.41 -1.19 -12.00
CA ILE A 101 -1.25 -2.04 -11.72
C ILE A 101 -1.65 -3.52 -11.57
N PHE A 102 -2.87 -3.80 -11.12
CA PHE A 102 -3.34 -5.16 -10.91
C PHE A 102 -3.58 -5.91 -12.22
N ASP A 103 -3.61 -5.23 -13.35
CA ASP A 103 -3.71 -5.87 -14.68
C ASP A 103 -2.38 -6.43 -15.17
N PHE A 104 -1.27 -6.11 -14.49
CA PHE A 104 0.08 -6.40 -14.96
C PHE A 104 0.82 -7.44 -14.13
N TYR A 105 0.14 -8.13 -13.22
CA TYR A 105 0.83 -9.10 -12.39
C TYR A 105 0.06 -10.42 -12.28
N ASP A 106 0.81 -11.51 -12.10
CA ASP A 106 0.25 -12.84 -11.87
C ASP A 106 -0.25 -12.95 -10.43
N GLN A 107 -1.57 -13.03 -10.25
CA GLN A 107 -2.22 -13.07 -8.93
C GLN A 107 -1.88 -14.32 -8.11
N SER A 108 -1.28 -15.34 -8.73
CA SER A 108 -0.80 -16.52 -8.01
C SER A 108 0.57 -16.32 -7.36
N LYS A 109 1.20 -15.16 -7.54
CA LYS A 109 2.57 -14.87 -7.10
C LYS A 109 2.65 -13.55 -6.32
N VAL A 110 3.66 -13.44 -5.47
CA VAL A 110 4.06 -12.17 -4.88
C VAL A 110 4.95 -11.44 -5.88
N ALA A 111 4.56 -10.21 -6.25
CA ALA A 111 5.35 -9.37 -7.12
C ALA A 111 6.14 -8.35 -6.29
N LEU A 112 7.42 -8.20 -6.59
CA LEU A 112 8.30 -7.23 -5.94
C LEU A 112 9.06 -6.46 -7.00
N VAL A 113 9.27 -5.17 -6.74
CA VAL A 113 10.18 -4.37 -7.56
C VAL A 113 11.60 -4.65 -7.12
N SER A 114 12.41 -5.14 -8.05
CA SER A 114 13.84 -5.34 -7.82
C SER A 114 14.61 -4.10 -8.27
N MET A 115 15.58 -3.67 -7.48
CA MET A 115 16.44 -2.57 -7.85
C MET A 115 17.32 -2.87 -9.07
N ARG A 116 17.43 -4.13 -9.44
CA ARG A 116 18.15 -4.55 -10.66
C ARG A 116 17.26 -4.64 -11.89
N SER A 117 15.94 -4.58 -11.72
CA SER A 117 14.99 -4.68 -12.83
C SER A 117 15.03 -3.42 -13.68
N GLY A 118 15.30 -3.59 -14.97
CA GLY A 118 15.21 -2.52 -15.94
C GLY A 118 16.31 -1.46 -15.88
N LEU A 119 17.27 -1.57 -14.97
CA LEU A 119 18.38 -0.64 -14.87
C LEU A 119 19.70 -1.36 -15.20
N PRO A 120 20.50 -0.82 -16.15
CA PRO A 120 21.84 -1.32 -16.34
C PRO A 120 22.65 -1.04 -15.06
N MET A 121 23.27 -2.05 -14.50
CA MET A 121 24.16 -1.88 -13.37
C MET A 121 25.52 -1.40 -13.88
N PRO A 122 26.07 -0.37 -13.26
CA PRO A 122 27.43 0.08 -13.59
C PRO A 122 28.46 -0.97 -13.26
#